data_a6b974e89b33f32441b2e195182c0e9b
#
_entry.id   a6b974e89b33f32441b2e195182c0e9b
#
_cell.length_a   1.000
_cell.length_b   1.000
_cell.length_c   1.000
_cell.angle_alpha   90.00
_cell.angle_beta   90.00
_cell.angle_gamma   90.00
#
_symmetry.space_group_name_H-M   'P 1'
#
loop_
_entity.id
_entity.type
_entity.pdbx_description
1 polymer ?
#
loop_
_entity_poly.entity_id
_entity_poly.type
_entity_poly.pdbx_seq_one_letter_code
_entity_poly.pdbx_strand_id
1 'polypeptide(L)'
;PRKLTETVWPEITVKAHSSERVTVKVNTSKFAEELSKLMPNGYFLEGFVRFVDPADDGDVVSLPFMDFRGEFQNLPAAEKPIYNLVREGKSGFYYDVPKDKSVSAGDNVSAILTTANETLYSTGQTTARSPIVLGAVENEQDTNVLQLDANGNVRLAFSPNNDGNKDLIQYRSVFYRNFANLTASVYASTDTDYRSPIWKSSKALDGRKNYFDSKGPKSYVVENTVWDGRDSSGNAVKDGLYTYVIRYMPDVPGANEQAVAFQLQIDTQKPVITSGYITNTNGVETFVARQVKDEGDGGILRKSLFYLQPDKNNSVLYQAIDTLGNVRIYERRVCIA
;
A
#
# COMPACT_ATOMS: atom_id res chain seq x y z
N PRO A 1 30.13 8.32 -3.22
CA PRO A 1 30.78 8.89 -2.03
C PRO A 1 31.36 10.26 -2.35
N ARG A 2 31.17 11.23 -1.48
CA ARG A 2 31.73 12.58 -1.60
C ARG A 2 32.81 12.73 -0.52
N LYS A 3 34.04 13.11 -0.91
CA LYS A 3 35.08 13.44 0.06
C LYS A 3 34.68 14.73 0.77
N LEU A 4 34.53 14.70 2.09
CA LEU A 4 34.14 15.85 2.90
C LEU A 4 35.37 16.65 3.35
N THR A 5 36.37 15.97 3.87
CA THR A 5 37.59 16.59 4.38
C THR A 5 38.74 15.58 4.46
N GLU A 6 39.91 16.10 4.55
CA GLU A 6 41.14 15.38 4.86
C GLU A 6 41.99 16.27 5.80
N THR A 7 42.52 15.68 6.84
CA THR A 7 43.33 16.40 7.80
C THR A 7 44.62 15.60 8.05
N VAL A 8 45.75 16.29 7.97
CA VAL A 8 47.04 15.70 8.30
C VAL A 8 47.40 16.13 9.70
N TRP A 9 47.75 15.17 10.54
CA TRP A 9 48.19 15.40 11.92
C TRP A 9 49.75 15.33 12.01
N PRO A 10 50.34 15.93 13.08
CA PRO A 10 51.76 15.83 13.31
C PRO A 10 52.20 14.39 13.57
N GLU A 11 53.46 14.15 13.36
CA GLU A 11 54.08 12.84 13.61
C GLU A 11 53.96 12.43 15.09
N ILE A 12 53.80 11.14 15.29
CA ILE A 12 53.85 10.49 16.60
C ILE A 12 55.02 9.49 16.61
N THR A 13 55.75 9.47 17.72
CA THR A 13 56.85 8.53 17.88
C THR A 13 56.43 7.39 18.81
N VAL A 14 56.46 6.16 18.32
CA VAL A 14 56.27 4.94 19.12
C VAL A 14 57.64 4.31 19.36
N LYS A 15 58.04 4.17 20.65
CA LYS A 15 59.31 3.55 21.01
C LYS A 15 59.32 2.07 20.68
N ALA A 16 60.50 1.51 20.37
CA ALA A 16 60.62 0.09 20.14
C ALA A 16 60.06 -0.74 21.30
N HIS A 17 59.32 -1.81 20.98
CA HIS A 17 58.65 -2.69 21.93
C HIS A 17 57.63 -2.00 22.85
N SER A 18 57.05 -0.87 22.44
CA SER A 18 56.02 -0.14 23.17
C SER A 18 54.77 0.04 22.32
N SER A 19 53.72 0.54 22.94
CA SER A 19 52.48 0.92 22.27
C SER A 19 52.07 2.33 22.68
N GLU A 20 51.44 3.06 21.76
CA GLU A 20 50.91 4.40 22.02
C GLU A 20 49.42 4.43 21.70
N ARG A 21 48.65 5.09 22.53
CA ARG A 21 47.18 5.25 22.30
C ARG A 21 46.92 6.58 21.60
N VAL A 22 46.39 6.50 20.38
CA VAL A 22 45.98 7.68 19.62
C VAL A 22 44.47 7.82 19.64
N THR A 23 43.97 9.02 20.01
CA THR A 23 42.54 9.34 19.95
C THR A 23 42.30 10.33 18.84
N VAL A 24 41.54 9.94 17.84
CA VAL A 24 41.15 10.77 16.70
C VAL A 24 39.71 11.24 16.90
N LYS A 25 39.49 12.56 16.85
CA LYS A 25 38.18 13.17 16.88
C LYS A 25 37.84 13.73 15.51
N VAL A 26 36.77 13.22 14.90
CA VAL A 26 36.27 13.71 13.62
C VAL A 26 35.15 14.72 13.87
N ASN A 27 35.39 15.99 13.49
CA ASN A 27 34.38 17.03 13.62
C ASN A 27 33.57 17.13 12.32
N THR A 28 32.29 16.79 12.39
CA THR A 28 31.36 16.76 11.24
C THR A 28 30.41 17.96 11.20
N SER A 29 30.50 18.87 12.18
CA SER A 29 29.56 20.01 12.33
C SER A 29 29.49 20.89 11.08
N LYS A 30 30.62 21.10 10.41
CA LYS A 30 30.73 21.90 9.19
C LYS A 30 29.82 21.40 8.03
N PHE A 31 29.52 20.12 8.00
CA PHE A 31 28.75 19.50 6.92
C PHE A 31 27.37 19.05 7.37
N ALA A 32 27.09 19.11 8.66
CA ALA A 32 25.88 18.54 9.27
C ALA A 32 24.60 19.15 8.72
N GLU A 33 24.55 20.46 8.51
CA GLU A 33 23.38 21.15 8.00
C GLU A 33 23.08 20.78 6.53
N GLU A 34 24.09 20.82 5.67
CA GLU A 34 23.97 20.46 4.27
C GLU A 34 23.55 19.00 4.10
N LEU A 35 24.23 18.08 4.82
CA LEU A 35 23.92 16.66 4.73
C LEU A 35 22.54 16.29 5.27
N SER A 36 22.11 16.93 6.35
CA SER A 36 20.77 16.69 6.91
C SER A 36 19.64 17.19 6.00
N LYS A 37 19.88 18.24 5.21
CA LYS A 37 18.93 18.68 4.17
C LYS A 37 18.82 17.70 3.00
N LEU A 38 19.98 17.16 2.57
CA LEU A 38 20.03 16.18 1.48
C LEU A 38 19.56 14.79 1.89
N MET A 39 19.78 14.41 3.13
CA MET A 39 19.51 13.07 3.69
C MET A 39 18.75 13.19 5.02
N PRO A 40 17.46 13.56 4.98
CA PRO A 40 16.66 13.84 6.18
C PRO A 40 16.45 12.60 7.08
N ASN A 41 16.60 11.39 6.53
CA ASN A 41 16.50 10.13 7.28
C ASN A 41 17.81 9.71 7.96
N GLY A 42 18.85 10.57 7.91
CA GLY A 42 20.18 10.27 8.41
C GLY A 42 21.13 9.77 7.33
N TYR A 43 22.41 9.70 7.68
CA TYR A 43 23.46 9.34 6.74
C TYR A 43 24.64 8.68 7.45
N PHE A 44 25.36 7.85 6.71
CA PHE A 44 26.62 7.28 7.16
C PHE A 44 27.77 8.23 6.89
N LEU A 45 28.65 8.34 7.87
CA LEU A 45 29.96 8.98 7.76
C LEU A 45 31.00 7.89 7.84
N GLU A 46 31.83 7.80 6.83
CA GLU A 46 32.90 6.81 6.76
C GLU A 46 34.22 7.47 6.42
N GLY A 47 35.33 6.83 6.78
CA GLY A 47 36.63 7.30 6.51
C GLY A 47 37.71 6.33 6.94
N PHE A 48 38.95 6.78 6.80
CA PHE A 48 40.14 6.04 7.20
C PHE A 48 41.05 6.91 8.03
N VAL A 49 41.51 6.37 9.15
CA VAL A 49 42.71 6.90 9.84
C VAL A 49 43.88 6.14 9.28
N ARG A 50 44.82 6.89 8.70
CA ARG A 50 46.03 6.31 8.08
C ARG A 50 47.24 6.68 8.88
N PHE A 51 48.03 5.69 9.21
CA PHE A 51 49.37 5.84 9.76
C PHE A 51 50.38 5.53 8.65
N VAL A 52 51.22 6.52 8.36
CA VAL A 52 52.24 6.42 7.31
C VAL A 52 53.58 6.51 8.00
N ASP A 53 54.46 5.54 7.78
CA ASP A 53 55.85 5.65 8.23
C ASP A 53 56.61 6.55 7.23
N PRO A 54 57.11 7.73 7.67
CA PRO A 54 57.82 8.62 6.77
C PRO A 54 59.21 8.10 6.36
N ALA A 55 59.74 7.08 7.06
CA ALA A 55 61.03 6.47 6.78
C ALA A 55 60.95 5.27 5.84
N ASP A 56 59.73 4.69 5.66
CA ASP A 56 59.48 3.53 4.81
C ASP A 56 58.53 3.93 3.68
N ASP A 57 59.05 3.90 2.46
CA ASP A 57 58.38 4.46 1.26
C ASP A 57 57.09 3.75 0.86
N GLY A 58 56.31 3.21 1.79
CA GLY A 58 55.04 2.64 1.41
C GLY A 58 54.19 1.91 2.43
N ASP A 59 54.66 1.63 3.61
CA ASP A 59 53.82 0.92 4.57
C ASP A 59 52.78 1.84 5.24
N VAL A 60 51.53 1.69 4.82
CA VAL A 60 50.39 2.44 5.35
C VAL A 60 49.45 1.52 6.11
N VAL A 61 49.32 1.73 7.40
CA VAL A 61 48.26 1.09 8.18
C VAL A 61 47.02 1.95 8.10
N SER A 62 45.94 1.41 7.56
CA SER A 62 44.64 2.09 7.41
C SER A 62 43.60 1.46 8.32
N LEU A 63 43.00 2.25 9.20
CA LEU A 63 41.91 1.85 10.05
C LEU A 63 40.62 2.51 9.56
N PRO A 64 39.64 1.72 9.07
CA PRO A 64 38.36 2.28 8.67
C PRO A 64 37.54 2.68 9.90
N PHE A 65 36.78 3.74 9.79
CA PHE A 65 35.74 4.07 10.75
C PHE A 65 34.44 4.36 10.00
N MET A 66 33.33 4.05 10.65
CA MET A 66 32.00 4.35 10.16
C MET A 66 31.11 4.71 11.35
N ASP A 67 30.33 5.75 11.18
CA ASP A 67 29.32 6.19 12.15
C ASP A 67 28.04 6.57 11.41
N PHE A 68 26.90 6.50 12.09
CA PHE A 68 25.62 6.93 11.55
C PHE A 68 25.14 8.19 12.27
N ARG A 69 24.84 9.21 11.49
CA ARG A 69 24.23 10.43 12.01
C ARG A 69 22.74 10.42 11.73
N GLY A 70 21.95 10.37 12.78
CA GLY A 70 20.50 10.27 12.77
C GLY A 70 20.01 9.31 13.84
N GLU A 71 18.71 9.11 13.88
CA GLU A 71 18.07 8.16 14.81
C GLU A 71 17.82 6.84 14.08
N PHE A 72 18.86 6.02 13.94
CA PHE A 72 18.81 4.77 13.16
C PHE A 72 17.66 3.86 13.56
N GLN A 73 17.34 3.77 14.85
CA GLN A 73 16.27 2.95 15.39
C GLN A 73 14.88 3.44 14.94
N ASN A 74 14.72 4.72 14.64
CA ASN A 74 13.45 5.33 14.24
C ASN A 74 13.25 5.45 12.74
N LEU A 75 14.21 4.97 11.93
CA LEU A 75 14.04 4.93 10.48
C LEU A 75 12.83 4.05 10.10
N PRO A 76 12.07 4.41 9.06
CA PRO A 76 10.91 3.64 8.62
C PRO A 76 11.30 2.18 8.34
N ALA A 77 10.50 1.24 8.87
CA ALA A 77 10.66 -0.17 8.55
C ALA A 77 9.85 -0.57 7.31
N ALA A 78 8.76 0.14 7.03
CA ALA A 78 7.93 -0.08 5.85
C ALA A 78 7.90 1.13 4.93
N GLU A 79 7.71 0.88 3.65
CA GLU A 79 7.50 1.91 2.64
C GLU A 79 6.14 2.61 2.85
N LYS A 80 6.08 3.90 2.52
CA LYS A 80 4.81 4.62 2.46
C LYS A 80 3.85 3.93 1.48
N PRO A 81 2.55 3.83 1.82
CA PRO A 81 1.56 3.31 0.88
C PRO A 81 1.52 4.08 -0.43
N ILE A 82 1.22 3.38 -1.53
CA ILE A 82 1.10 3.96 -2.88
C ILE A 82 0.19 5.19 -2.91
N TYR A 83 -0.86 5.23 -2.09
CA TYR A 83 -1.78 6.35 -1.96
C TYR A 83 -1.08 7.65 -1.53
N ASN A 84 -0.13 7.53 -0.60
CA ASN A 84 0.67 8.66 -0.15
C ASN A 84 1.70 9.06 -1.21
N LEU A 85 2.34 8.09 -1.86
CA LEU A 85 3.33 8.34 -2.92
C LEU A 85 2.70 9.08 -4.09
N VAL A 86 1.53 8.64 -4.56
CA VAL A 86 0.78 9.31 -5.63
C VAL A 86 0.41 10.74 -5.27
N ARG A 87 -0.11 10.96 -4.05
CA ARG A 87 -0.47 12.31 -3.57
C ARG A 87 0.75 13.23 -3.45
N GLU A 88 1.91 12.69 -3.03
CA GLU A 88 3.16 13.45 -2.89
C GLU A 88 3.90 13.61 -4.23
N GLY A 89 3.44 12.99 -5.32
CA GLY A 89 4.13 12.99 -6.61
C GLY A 89 5.48 12.28 -6.57
N LYS A 90 5.60 11.23 -5.74
CA LYS A 90 6.81 10.45 -5.52
C LYS A 90 6.65 9.01 -5.97
N SER A 91 7.76 8.37 -6.29
CA SER A 91 7.85 6.94 -6.52
C SER A 91 8.23 6.18 -5.24
N GLY A 92 7.94 4.88 -5.20
CA GLY A 92 8.44 3.95 -4.21
C GLY A 92 9.89 3.58 -4.45
N PHE A 93 10.44 2.74 -3.59
CA PHE A 93 11.84 2.29 -3.73
C PHE A 93 12.01 1.28 -4.88
N TYR A 94 10.98 0.47 -5.12
CA TYR A 94 11.00 -0.57 -6.17
C TYR A 94 9.93 -0.35 -7.24
N TYR A 95 9.23 0.76 -7.21
CA TYR A 95 8.13 1.01 -8.12
C TYR A 95 8.05 2.49 -8.50
N ASP A 96 8.29 2.77 -9.78
CA ASP A 96 8.07 4.09 -10.33
C ASP A 96 6.57 4.27 -10.63
N VAL A 97 5.94 5.24 -9.96
CA VAL A 97 4.52 5.52 -10.15
C VAL A 97 4.30 6.05 -11.57
N PRO A 98 3.53 5.33 -12.42
CA PRO A 98 3.23 5.76 -13.77
C PRO A 98 2.42 7.07 -13.78
N LYS A 99 2.51 7.83 -14.87
CA LYS A 99 1.77 9.10 -15.02
C LYS A 99 0.26 8.91 -14.97
N ASP A 100 -0.24 7.79 -15.50
CA ASP A 100 -1.64 7.41 -15.48
C ASP A 100 -2.08 6.80 -14.13
N LYS A 101 -1.14 6.62 -13.18
CA LYS A 101 -1.36 6.03 -11.86
C LYS A 101 -1.88 4.59 -11.92
N SER A 102 -1.53 3.86 -12.97
CA SER A 102 -1.80 2.43 -13.04
C SER A 102 -1.04 1.68 -11.95
N VAL A 103 -1.66 0.64 -11.41
CA VAL A 103 -1.07 -0.21 -10.37
C VAL A 103 -1.71 -1.59 -10.39
N SER A 104 -0.89 -2.61 -10.22
CA SER A 104 -1.34 -4.00 -10.16
C SER A 104 -1.02 -4.62 -8.79
N ALA A 105 -1.74 -5.68 -8.46
CA ALA A 105 -1.45 -6.47 -7.26
C ALA A 105 -0.07 -7.19 -7.35
N GLY A 106 0.53 -7.27 -8.54
CA GLY A 106 1.88 -7.81 -8.73
C GLY A 106 3.00 -6.83 -8.47
N ASP A 107 2.71 -5.53 -8.41
CA ASP A 107 3.73 -4.49 -8.27
C ASP A 107 4.37 -4.46 -6.89
N ASN A 108 5.61 -4.02 -6.83
CA ASN A 108 6.37 -3.93 -5.57
C ASN A 108 6.04 -2.63 -4.82
N VAL A 109 4.82 -2.54 -4.32
CA VAL A 109 4.31 -1.36 -3.59
C VAL A 109 3.65 -1.76 -2.27
N SER A 110 3.63 -0.83 -1.33
CA SER A 110 2.83 -0.94 -0.12
C SER A 110 1.41 -0.45 -0.41
N ALA A 111 0.40 -1.31 -0.18
CA ALA A 111 -1.00 -1.02 -0.51
C ALA A 111 -1.96 -1.89 0.33
N ILE A 112 -3.23 -1.58 0.25
CA ILE A 112 -4.31 -2.49 0.65
C ILE A 112 -4.74 -3.27 -0.59
N LEU A 113 -4.80 -4.59 -0.49
CA LEU A 113 -5.37 -5.47 -1.49
C LEU A 113 -6.80 -5.86 -1.13
N THR A 114 -7.59 -6.20 -2.13
CA THR A 114 -8.95 -6.69 -1.95
C THR A 114 -9.24 -7.80 -2.97
N THR A 115 -10.31 -8.57 -2.72
CA THR A 115 -10.76 -9.62 -3.63
C THR A 115 -11.36 -9.02 -4.92
N ALA A 116 -11.20 -9.75 -6.01
CA ALA A 116 -11.82 -9.44 -7.27
C ALA A 116 -12.24 -10.76 -7.95
N ASN A 117 -13.52 -11.09 -7.83
CA ASN A 117 -14.09 -12.21 -8.58
C ASN A 117 -14.96 -11.68 -9.71
N GLU A 118 -15.04 -12.41 -10.77
CA GLU A 118 -15.97 -12.16 -11.85
C GLU A 118 -17.04 -13.23 -11.85
N THR A 119 -18.28 -12.81 -11.67
CA THR A 119 -19.42 -13.71 -11.82
C THR A 119 -20.11 -13.45 -13.14
N LEU A 120 -20.09 -14.44 -14.01
CA LEU A 120 -20.88 -14.44 -15.23
C LEU A 120 -22.34 -14.77 -14.87
N TYR A 121 -23.15 -13.75 -14.72
CA TYR A 121 -24.56 -13.94 -14.31
C TYR A 121 -25.40 -14.74 -15.32
N SER A 122 -24.98 -14.80 -16.59
CA SER A 122 -25.60 -15.62 -17.61
C SER A 122 -25.51 -17.13 -17.34
N THR A 123 -24.45 -17.57 -16.65
CA THR A 123 -24.19 -18.98 -16.34
C THR A 123 -24.14 -19.27 -14.85
N GLY A 124 -24.12 -18.24 -14.01
CA GLY A 124 -23.87 -18.35 -12.57
C GLY A 124 -22.42 -18.78 -12.22
N GLN A 125 -21.52 -18.82 -13.19
CA GLN A 125 -20.13 -19.20 -12.96
C GLN A 125 -19.36 -18.02 -12.38
N THR A 126 -18.72 -18.26 -11.25
CA THR A 126 -17.80 -17.31 -10.62
C THR A 126 -16.37 -17.72 -10.95
N THR A 127 -15.62 -16.80 -11.53
CA THR A 127 -14.19 -16.96 -11.79
C THR A 127 -13.41 -16.11 -10.80
N ALA A 128 -12.55 -16.76 -10.02
CA ALA A 128 -11.63 -16.03 -9.13
C ALA A 128 -10.62 -15.26 -9.99
N ARG A 129 -10.52 -13.96 -9.80
CA ARG A 129 -9.47 -13.12 -10.36
C ARG A 129 -8.36 -12.91 -9.33
N SER A 130 -7.21 -12.48 -9.80
CA SER A 130 -6.15 -12.01 -8.91
C SER A 130 -6.65 -10.86 -8.05
N PRO A 131 -6.18 -10.74 -6.80
CA PRO A 131 -6.46 -9.57 -5.97
C PRO A 131 -6.12 -8.28 -6.71
N ILE A 132 -6.81 -7.21 -6.39
CA ILE A 132 -6.54 -5.86 -6.92
C ILE A 132 -6.12 -4.92 -5.79
N VAL A 133 -5.45 -3.82 -6.15
CA VAL A 133 -5.16 -2.75 -5.20
C VAL A 133 -6.45 -1.98 -4.92
N LEU A 134 -6.81 -1.85 -3.64
CA LEU A 134 -8.00 -1.11 -3.23
C LEU A 134 -7.89 0.36 -3.67
N GLY A 135 -8.97 0.94 -4.17
CA GLY A 135 -8.99 2.29 -4.73
C GLY A 135 -8.60 2.37 -6.20
N ALA A 136 -8.14 1.27 -6.80
CA ALA A 136 -7.96 1.18 -8.23
C ALA A 136 -9.24 0.71 -8.93
N VAL A 137 -9.48 1.25 -10.13
CA VAL A 137 -10.60 0.87 -11.00
C VAL A 137 -10.03 0.51 -12.37
N GLU A 138 -10.54 -0.57 -12.93
CA GLU A 138 -10.17 -1.04 -14.26
C GLU A 138 -10.69 -0.07 -15.33
N ASN A 139 -9.81 0.38 -16.19
CA ASN A 139 -10.14 1.27 -17.31
C ASN A 139 -10.53 0.46 -18.57
N GLU A 140 -10.79 1.16 -19.67
CA GLU A 140 -11.16 0.54 -20.97
C GLU A 140 -10.03 -0.31 -21.61
N GLN A 141 -8.81 -0.19 -21.11
CA GLN A 141 -7.64 -0.96 -21.55
C GLN A 141 -7.31 -2.11 -20.59
N ASP A 142 -8.26 -2.57 -19.78
CA ASP A 142 -8.12 -3.61 -18.77
C ASP A 142 -6.97 -3.34 -17.75
N THR A 143 -6.69 -2.06 -17.50
CA THR A 143 -5.64 -1.62 -16.57
C THR A 143 -6.27 -1.03 -15.32
N ASN A 144 -5.79 -1.47 -14.15
CA ASN A 144 -6.23 -0.91 -12.88
C ASN A 144 -5.53 0.43 -12.60
N VAL A 145 -6.30 1.50 -12.43
CA VAL A 145 -5.82 2.87 -12.24
C VAL A 145 -6.38 3.44 -10.94
N LEU A 146 -5.51 4.02 -10.11
CA LEU A 146 -5.94 4.67 -8.87
C LEU A 146 -6.84 5.88 -9.18
N GLN A 147 -8.01 5.91 -8.58
CA GLN A 147 -8.96 7.01 -8.71
C GLN A 147 -8.72 8.05 -7.61
N LEU A 148 -8.43 9.28 -8.00
CA LEU A 148 -8.21 10.39 -7.08
C LEU A 148 -9.43 11.31 -7.04
N ASP A 149 -9.76 11.77 -5.84
CA ASP A 149 -10.72 12.84 -5.65
C ASP A 149 -10.13 14.23 -6.05
N ALA A 150 -10.92 15.27 -5.94
CA ALA A 150 -10.49 16.64 -6.24
C ALA A 150 -9.34 17.14 -5.35
N ASN A 151 -9.11 16.50 -4.21
CA ASN A 151 -8.05 16.83 -3.25
C ASN A 151 -6.79 15.95 -3.46
N GLY A 152 -6.80 15.06 -4.45
CA GLY A 152 -5.71 14.15 -4.75
C GLY A 152 -5.63 12.94 -3.82
N ASN A 153 -6.69 12.62 -3.08
CA ASN A 153 -6.75 11.43 -2.25
C ASN A 153 -7.38 10.27 -3.01
N VAL A 154 -6.93 9.06 -2.73
CA VAL A 154 -7.54 7.83 -3.24
C VAL A 154 -8.63 7.40 -2.26
N ARG A 155 -9.83 7.16 -2.77
CA ARG A 155 -10.93 6.62 -1.98
C ARG A 155 -10.73 5.13 -1.77
N LEU A 156 -10.64 4.71 -0.52
CA LEU A 156 -10.48 3.32 -0.14
C LEU A 156 -11.82 2.79 0.35
N ALA A 157 -12.56 2.14 -0.53
CA ALA A 157 -13.88 1.61 -0.22
C ALA A 157 -13.99 0.13 -0.59
N PHE A 158 -14.67 -0.68 0.22
CA PHE A 158 -14.94 -2.09 -0.04
C PHE A 158 -16.33 -2.49 0.45
N SER A 159 -16.82 -3.63 -0.03
CA SER A 159 -18.17 -4.09 0.18
C SER A 159 -18.18 -5.54 0.69
N PRO A 160 -18.14 -5.77 2.01
CA PRO A 160 -18.11 -7.12 2.58
C PRO A 160 -19.49 -7.78 2.58
N ASN A 161 -20.05 -8.05 1.40
CA ASN A 161 -21.39 -8.61 1.20
C ASN A 161 -21.38 -10.10 0.80
N ASN A 162 -20.19 -10.72 0.73
CA ASN A 162 -19.93 -12.12 0.35
C ASN A 162 -20.31 -12.47 -1.11
N ASP A 163 -20.19 -11.54 -2.04
CA ASP A 163 -20.39 -11.80 -3.46
C ASP A 163 -19.10 -12.14 -4.20
N GLY A 164 -17.96 -12.11 -3.51
CA GLY A 164 -16.64 -12.38 -4.02
C GLY A 164 -15.89 -11.15 -4.53
N ASN A 165 -16.52 -9.97 -4.53
CA ASN A 165 -15.91 -8.72 -4.97
C ASN A 165 -15.74 -7.75 -3.83
N LYS A 166 -14.47 -7.41 -3.55
CA LYS A 166 -14.12 -6.46 -2.48
C LYS A 166 -14.72 -6.80 -1.11
N ASP A 167 -14.83 -8.11 -0.83
CA ASP A 167 -15.39 -8.63 0.42
C ASP A 167 -14.43 -8.51 1.60
N LEU A 168 -13.15 -8.39 1.33
CA LEU A 168 -12.13 -8.29 2.36
C LEU A 168 -11.00 -7.37 1.94
N ILE A 169 -10.26 -6.91 2.91
CA ILE A 169 -9.03 -6.15 2.71
C ILE A 169 -7.87 -6.84 3.38
N GLN A 170 -6.66 -6.61 2.84
CA GLN A 170 -5.43 -7.16 3.38
C GLN A 170 -4.26 -6.21 3.10
N TYR A 171 -3.39 -6.02 4.10
CA TYR A 171 -2.22 -5.17 3.95
C TYR A 171 -1.10 -5.89 3.21
N ARG A 172 -0.52 -5.21 2.25
CA ARG A 172 0.69 -5.59 1.55
C ARG A 172 1.74 -4.50 1.72
N SER A 173 2.98 -4.88 1.94
CA SER A 173 4.03 -3.90 2.16
C SER A 173 5.36 -4.28 1.54
N VAL A 174 6.11 -3.25 1.16
CA VAL A 174 7.55 -3.28 0.98
C VAL A 174 8.19 -2.94 2.31
N PHE A 175 8.98 -3.84 2.86
CA PHE A 175 9.70 -3.60 4.10
C PHE A 175 11.18 -3.29 3.80
N TYR A 176 11.65 -2.17 4.32
CA TYR A 176 13.05 -1.75 4.24
C TYR A 176 13.92 -2.43 5.29
N ARG A 177 13.29 -2.89 6.38
CA ARG A 177 13.93 -3.49 7.56
C ARG A 177 13.10 -4.66 8.06
N ASN A 178 13.70 -5.52 8.88
CA ASN A 178 12.95 -6.48 9.66
C ASN A 178 12.02 -5.76 10.63
N PHE A 179 10.93 -6.41 10.95
CA PHE A 179 9.93 -5.88 11.88
C PHE A 179 9.47 -6.98 12.84
N ALA A 180 8.98 -6.56 13.99
CA ALA A 180 8.39 -7.40 15.00
C ALA A 180 7.01 -6.86 15.42
N ASN A 181 6.19 -7.73 16.01
CA ASN A 181 4.90 -7.41 16.62
C ASN A 181 3.91 -6.70 15.68
N LEU A 182 3.93 -7.03 14.39
CA LEU A 182 2.98 -6.43 13.45
C LEU A 182 1.56 -6.90 13.75
N THR A 183 0.67 -5.95 13.95
CA THR A 183 -0.76 -6.14 14.17
C THR A 183 -1.58 -5.21 13.31
N ALA A 184 -2.82 -5.61 13.03
CA ALA A 184 -3.83 -4.77 12.41
C ALA A 184 -4.98 -4.53 13.39
N SER A 185 -5.57 -3.35 13.33
CA SER A 185 -6.76 -3.01 14.14
C SER A 185 -7.66 -2.07 13.36
N VAL A 186 -8.96 -2.17 13.60
CA VAL A 186 -9.97 -1.29 13.00
C VAL A 186 -10.68 -0.50 14.09
N TYR A 187 -10.90 0.76 13.83
CA TYR A 187 -11.53 1.72 14.74
C TYR A 187 -12.68 2.45 14.01
N ALA A 188 -13.66 2.92 14.74
CA ALA A 188 -14.59 3.91 14.19
C ALA A 188 -13.80 5.16 13.74
N SER A 189 -14.20 5.79 12.65
CA SER A 189 -13.52 7.01 12.16
C SER A 189 -13.52 8.18 13.16
N THR A 190 -14.42 8.13 14.12
CA THR A 190 -14.50 9.10 15.23
C THR A 190 -13.53 8.83 16.39
N ASP A 191 -12.96 7.61 16.46
CA ASP A 191 -11.95 7.25 17.47
C ASP A 191 -10.55 7.65 16.97
N THR A 192 -10.24 8.93 17.03
CA THR A 192 -8.98 9.51 16.55
C THR A 192 -7.77 9.15 17.41
N ASP A 193 -8.00 8.73 18.65
CA ASP A 193 -6.95 8.32 19.59
C ASP A 193 -6.65 6.81 19.52
N TYR A 194 -7.41 6.05 18.73
CA TYR A 194 -7.27 4.60 18.56
C TYR A 194 -7.37 3.80 19.87
N ARG A 195 -8.34 4.14 20.72
CA ARG A 195 -8.49 3.55 22.06
C ARG A 195 -9.40 2.32 22.08
N SER A 196 -10.42 2.29 21.22
CA SER A 196 -11.49 1.31 21.25
C SER A 196 -11.59 0.56 19.92
N PRO A 197 -10.72 -0.43 19.67
CA PRO A 197 -10.75 -1.17 18.41
C PRO A 197 -12.04 -2.00 18.30
N ILE A 198 -12.67 -1.91 17.14
CA ILE A 198 -13.81 -2.72 16.74
C ILE A 198 -13.35 -4.14 16.41
N TRP A 199 -12.19 -4.22 15.77
CA TRP A 199 -11.55 -5.47 15.40
C TRP A 199 -10.04 -5.39 15.59
N LYS A 200 -9.41 -6.53 15.89
CA LYS A 200 -7.96 -6.69 15.95
C LYS A 200 -7.54 -8.02 15.35
N SER A 201 -6.36 -8.05 14.75
CA SER A 201 -5.72 -9.30 14.35
C SER A 201 -5.51 -10.23 15.53
N SER A 202 -5.72 -11.55 15.32
CA SER A 202 -5.69 -12.58 16.36
C SER A 202 -4.31 -12.80 16.99
N LYS A 203 -3.25 -12.44 16.26
CA LYS A 203 -1.85 -12.58 16.69
C LYS A 203 -0.99 -11.48 16.09
N ALA A 204 0.13 -11.18 16.73
CA ALA A 204 1.19 -10.39 16.17
C ALA A 204 2.09 -11.25 15.28
N LEU A 205 2.70 -10.64 14.27
CA LEU A 205 3.66 -11.28 13.37
C LEU A 205 5.00 -10.56 13.40
N ASP A 206 6.07 -11.35 13.35
CA ASP A 206 7.41 -10.88 13.05
C ASP A 206 7.74 -11.18 11.60
N GLY A 207 8.55 -10.35 10.98
CA GLY A 207 8.91 -10.55 9.59
C GLY A 207 10.26 -9.96 9.23
N ARG A 208 10.71 -10.39 8.07
CA ARG A 208 12.00 -9.95 7.53
C ARG A 208 11.81 -9.13 6.27
N LYS A 209 12.70 -8.17 6.09
CA LYS A 209 12.87 -7.51 4.81
C LYS A 209 13.23 -8.55 3.76
N ASN A 210 12.63 -8.45 2.58
CA ASN A 210 12.99 -9.30 1.46
C ASN A 210 14.25 -8.76 0.77
N TYR A 211 15.41 -9.38 1.01
CA TYR A 211 16.64 -8.87 0.45
C TYR A 211 17.34 -9.72 -0.60
N PHE A 212 17.15 -11.05 -0.46
CA PHE A 212 18.15 -11.97 -1.05
C PHE A 212 17.83 -12.37 -2.47
N ASP A 213 16.58 -12.24 -2.87
CA ASP A 213 16.19 -12.61 -4.21
C ASP A 213 16.05 -11.38 -5.10
N SER A 214 17.03 -11.20 -5.99
CA SER A 214 16.96 -10.13 -7.00
C SER A 214 15.80 -10.33 -7.98
N LYS A 215 15.26 -11.54 -8.08
CA LYS A 215 14.16 -11.93 -8.99
C LYS A 215 12.81 -12.03 -8.31
N GLY A 216 12.79 -12.21 -6.98
CA GLY A 216 11.54 -12.35 -6.22
C GLY A 216 10.84 -11.01 -5.95
N PRO A 217 9.57 -11.04 -5.55
CA PRO A 217 8.81 -9.86 -5.18
C PRO A 217 9.45 -9.16 -3.98
N LYS A 218 9.49 -7.83 -4.02
CA LYS A 218 10.02 -6.98 -2.93
C LYS A 218 8.94 -6.58 -1.93
N SER A 219 7.69 -6.88 -2.22
CA SER A 219 6.56 -6.71 -1.33
C SER A 219 5.91 -8.06 -1.05
N TYR A 220 5.26 -8.18 0.09
CA TYR A 220 4.47 -9.36 0.41
C TYR A 220 3.23 -9.01 1.22
N VAL A 221 2.24 -9.87 1.12
CA VAL A 221 0.97 -9.74 1.83
C VAL A 221 1.18 -10.21 3.27
N VAL A 222 0.71 -9.42 4.23
CA VAL A 222 0.83 -9.75 5.65
C VAL A 222 -0.41 -10.51 6.10
N GLU A 223 -0.25 -11.80 6.41
CA GLU A 223 -1.37 -12.74 6.60
C GLU A 223 -2.35 -12.38 7.72
N ASN A 224 -1.86 -11.85 8.85
CA ASN A 224 -2.70 -11.53 10.00
C ASN A 224 -3.47 -10.21 9.87
N THR A 225 -3.45 -9.59 8.70
CA THR A 225 -4.05 -8.27 8.47
C THR A 225 -5.36 -8.33 7.69
N VAL A 226 -5.87 -9.52 7.41
CA VAL A 226 -7.14 -9.70 6.70
C VAL A 226 -8.29 -9.21 7.57
N TRP A 227 -9.13 -8.34 7.01
CA TRP A 227 -10.38 -7.89 7.63
C TRP A 227 -11.53 -7.97 6.63
N ASP A 228 -12.62 -8.58 7.05
CA ASP A 228 -13.81 -8.89 6.25
C ASP A 228 -15.03 -8.05 6.65
N GLY A 229 -14.82 -6.89 7.27
CA GLY A 229 -15.91 -6.01 7.69
C GLY A 229 -16.68 -6.51 8.92
N ARG A 230 -16.09 -7.39 9.73
CA ARG A 230 -16.70 -7.88 10.97
C ARG A 230 -15.99 -7.34 12.21
N ASP A 231 -16.74 -7.22 13.29
CA ASP A 231 -16.19 -6.90 14.60
C ASP A 231 -15.49 -8.13 15.23
N SER A 232 -14.86 -7.93 16.39
CA SER A 232 -14.17 -9.02 17.11
C SER A 232 -15.13 -10.13 17.60
N SER A 233 -16.44 -9.92 17.56
CA SER A 233 -17.46 -10.93 17.89
C SER A 233 -18.01 -11.63 16.64
N GLY A 234 -17.52 -11.28 15.44
CA GLY A 234 -17.95 -11.85 14.17
C GLY A 234 -19.20 -11.21 13.57
N ASN A 235 -19.74 -10.14 14.14
CA ASN A 235 -20.89 -9.42 13.58
C ASN A 235 -20.44 -8.47 12.49
N ALA A 236 -21.20 -8.37 11.39
CA ALA A 236 -20.96 -7.39 10.35
C ALA A 236 -21.07 -5.96 10.93
N VAL A 237 -20.11 -5.12 10.64
CA VAL A 237 -20.18 -3.70 11.01
C VAL A 237 -21.11 -2.96 10.04
N LYS A 238 -21.61 -1.80 10.45
CA LYS A 238 -22.50 -0.98 9.60
C LYS A 238 -21.72 -0.32 8.47
N ASP A 239 -22.41 0.01 7.41
CA ASP A 239 -21.87 0.90 6.37
C ASP A 239 -21.42 2.23 7.00
N GLY A 240 -20.28 2.75 6.55
CA GLY A 240 -19.70 3.96 7.10
C GLY A 240 -18.17 4.02 7.00
N LEU A 241 -17.61 5.01 7.70
CA LEU A 241 -16.17 5.28 7.70
C LEU A 241 -15.49 4.63 8.90
N TYR A 242 -14.35 4.01 8.63
CA TYR A 242 -13.50 3.33 9.60
C TYR A 242 -12.04 3.71 9.40
N THR A 243 -11.24 3.56 10.46
CA THR A 243 -9.79 3.68 10.36
C THR A 243 -9.14 2.32 10.58
N TYR A 244 -8.44 1.84 9.57
CA TYR A 244 -7.66 0.61 9.62
C TYR A 244 -6.21 0.96 9.88
N VAL A 245 -5.65 0.44 10.97
CA VAL A 245 -4.31 0.79 11.46
C VAL A 245 -3.44 -0.45 11.53
N ILE A 246 -2.30 -0.38 10.86
CA ILE A 246 -1.22 -1.37 10.97
C ILE A 246 -0.16 -0.80 11.90
N ARG A 247 0.23 -1.55 12.95
CA ARG A 247 1.28 -1.20 13.91
C ARG A 247 2.38 -2.24 13.87
N TYR A 248 3.61 -1.82 13.98
CA TYR A 248 4.77 -2.71 14.00
C TYR A 248 5.97 -2.02 14.66
N MET A 249 6.91 -2.83 15.15
CA MET A 249 8.20 -2.36 15.67
C MET A 249 9.28 -2.64 14.63
N PRO A 250 10.15 -1.67 14.27
CA PRO A 250 11.42 -2.04 13.63
C PRO A 250 12.19 -3.01 14.52
N ASP A 251 12.70 -4.12 13.95
CA ASP A 251 13.47 -5.12 14.72
C ASP A 251 14.91 -4.62 14.98
N VAL A 252 14.99 -3.59 15.82
CA VAL A 252 16.22 -2.92 16.22
C VAL A 252 16.09 -2.50 17.69
N PRO A 253 17.11 -2.73 18.53
CA PRO A 253 17.09 -2.30 19.92
C PRO A 253 16.79 -0.80 20.08
N GLY A 254 15.85 -0.47 20.95
CA GLY A 254 15.46 0.92 21.24
C GLY A 254 14.58 1.58 20.17
N ALA A 255 14.07 0.83 19.21
CA ALA A 255 13.10 1.35 18.24
C ALA A 255 11.76 1.70 18.91
N ASN A 256 11.10 2.71 18.36
CA ASN A 256 9.71 3.04 18.70
C ASN A 256 8.73 2.32 17.77
N GLU A 257 7.51 2.09 18.26
CA GLU A 257 6.42 1.58 17.44
C GLU A 257 6.13 2.55 16.28
N GLN A 258 5.94 1.99 15.11
CA GLN A 258 5.53 2.69 13.90
C GLN A 258 4.13 2.25 13.49
N ALA A 259 3.40 3.14 12.85
CA ALA A 259 2.05 2.85 12.39
C ALA A 259 1.78 3.47 11.03
N VAL A 260 0.90 2.82 10.28
CA VAL A 260 0.27 3.36 9.09
C VAL A 260 -1.25 3.21 9.22
N ALA A 261 -1.98 4.27 8.93
CA ALA A 261 -3.44 4.31 9.04
C ALA A 261 -4.08 4.57 7.67
N PHE A 262 -5.20 3.90 7.42
CA PHE A 262 -5.99 4.02 6.21
C PHE A 262 -7.43 4.37 6.58
N GLN A 263 -7.96 5.42 5.95
CA GLN A 263 -9.39 5.72 6.04
C GLN A 263 -10.12 4.82 5.05
N LEU A 264 -11.01 3.98 5.56
CA LEU A 264 -11.77 3.01 4.78
C LEU A 264 -13.24 3.35 4.82
N GLN A 265 -13.92 3.11 3.72
CA GLN A 265 -15.36 3.15 3.66
C GLN A 265 -15.91 1.75 3.41
N ILE A 266 -16.91 1.36 4.20
CA ILE A 266 -17.76 0.22 3.93
C ILE A 266 -19.05 0.72 3.31
N ASP A 267 -19.44 0.09 2.20
CA ASP A 267 -20.71 0.32 1.55
C ASP A 267 -21.18 -0.98 0.90
N THR A 268 -22.26 -1.53 1.43
CA THR A 268 -22.90 -2.77 0.96
C THR A 268 -24.18 -2.52 0.18
N GLN A 269 -24.54 -1.26 -0.05
CA GLN A 269 -25.76 -0.90 -0.74
C GLN A 269 -25.64 -1.12 -2.24
N LYS A 270 -26.70 -1.67 -2.80
CA LYS A 270 -26.76 -1.97 -4.23
C LYS A 270 -27.29 -0.77 -5.01
N PRO A 271 -26.69 -0.41 -6.14
CA PRO A 271 -27.16 0.70 -6.96
C PRO A 271 -28.58 0.45 -7.49
N VAL A 272 -29.33 1.53 -7.72
CA VAL A 272 -30.70 1.48 -8.20
C VAL A 272 -30.82 2.19 -9.54
N ILE A 273 -31.34 1.49 -10.57
CA ILE A 273 -31.72 2.11 -11.83
C ILE A 273 -33.10 2.71 -11.67
N THR A 274 -33.20 4.05 -11.72
CA THR A 274 -34.47 4.77 -11.55
C THR A 274 -35.15 5.07 -12.89
N SER A 275 -34.40 5.16 -13.98
CA SER A 275 -34.96 5.30 -15.33
C SER A 275 -34.02 4.80 -16.40
N GLY A 276 -34.57 4.36 -17.53
CA GLY A 276 -33.82 3.90 -18.69
C GLY A 276 -34.75 3.69 -19.90
N TYR A 277 -34.15 3.35 -21.03
CA TYR A 277 -34.87 3.04 -22.25
C TYR A 277 -34.17 1.93 -23.05
N ILE A 278 -34.88 1.26 -23.93
CA ILE A 278 -34.32 0.25 -24.83
C ILE A 278 -33.99 0.89 -26.17
N THR A 279 -32.82 0.62 -26.70
CA THR A 279 -32.43 0.90 -28.06
C THR A 279 -32.32 -0.39 -28.83
N ASN A 280 -32.69 -0.39 -30.12
CA ASN A 280 -32.46 -1.50 -31.02
C ASN A 280 -31.51 -1.04 -32.12
N THR A 281 -30.36 -1.72 -32.23
CA THR A 281 -29.37 -1.45 -33.27
C THR A 281 -29.09 -2.76 -33.98
N ASN A 282 -29.47 -2.84 -35.25
CA ASN A 282 -29.30 -4.03 -36.09
C ASN A 282 -29.92 -5.31 -35.49
N GLY A 283 -31.09 -5.20 -34.88
CA GLY A 283 -31.77 -6.35 -34.25
C GLY A 283 -31.26 -6.71 -32.86
N VAL A 284 -30.28 -5.97 -32.33
CA VAL A 284 -29.80 -6.13 -30.96
C VAL A 284 -30.43 -5.06 -30.05
N GLU A 285 -31.25 -5.51 -29.15
CA GLU A 285 -31.83 -4.63 -28.13
C GLU A 285 -30.84 -4.38 -26.99
N THR A 286 -30.63 -3.11 -26.66
CA THR A 286 -29.75 -2.69 -25.58
C THR A 286 -30.50 -1.78 -24.63
N PHE A 287 -30.46 -2.08 -23.33
CA PHE A 287 -31.01 -1.19 -22.33
C PHE A 287 -30.00 -0.11 -22.00
N VAL A 288 -30.42 1.15 -22.05
CA VAL A 288 -29.64 2.31 -21.68
C VAL A 288 -30.22 2.91 -20.41
N ALA A 289 -29.51 2.81 -19.29
CA ALA A 289 -29.89 3.47 -18.07
C ALA A 289 -29.70 4.99 -18.20
N ARG A 290 -30.74 5.76 -17.92
CA ARG A 290 -30.68 7.23 -17.91
C ARG A 290 -30.31 7.78 -16.56
N GLN A 291 -30.91 7.21 -15.51
CA GLN A 291 -30.65 7.59 -14.15
C GLN A 291 -30.36 6.35 -13.31
N VAL A 292 -29.29 6.41 -12.64
CA VAL A 292 -28.89 5.39 -11.68
C VAL A 292 -28.57 6.11 -10.39
N LYS A 293 -29.15 5.65 -9.31
CA LYS A 293 -28.92 6.17 -7.99
C LYS A 293 -28.19 5.12 -7.17
N ASP A 294 -27.09 5.48 -6.64
CA ASP A 294 -26.44 4.75 -5.58
C ASP A 294 -26.77 5.48 -4.28
N GLU A 295 -27.48 4.79 -3.36
CA GLU A 295 -27.88 5.38 -2.08
C GLU A 295 -26.78 5.26 -1.04
N GLY A 296 -25.80 4.40 -1.30
CA GLY A 296 -24.56 4.33 -0.55
C GLY A 296 -23.55 5.35 -1.04
N ASP A 297 -22.50 5.53 -0.26
CA ASP A 297 -21.37 6.36 -0.67
C ASP A 297 -20.44 5.65 -1.65
N GLY A 298 -20.89 4.56 -2.29
CA GLY A 298 -20.15 3.73 -3.24
C GLY A 298 -19.65 4.47 -4.49
N GLY A 299 -20.27 5.62 -4.79
CA GLY A 299 -19.80 6.57 -5.79
C GLY A 299 -20.00 6.09 -7.21
N ILE A 300 -19.21 6.14 -8.13
CA ILE A 300 -19.34 6.07 -9.56
C ILE A 300 -19.80 4.69 -10.04
N LEU A 301 -20.91 4.64 -10.74
CA LEU A 301 -21.38 3.45 -11.45
C LEU A 301 -20.40 2.99 -12.51
N ARG A 302 -19.96 1.76 -12.41
CA ARG A 302 -19.38 1.05 -13.54
C ARG A 302 -20.51 0.69 -14.48
N LYS A 303 -20.58 1.33 -15.64
CA LYS A 303 -21.50 0.94 -16.72
C LYS A 303 -21.12 -0.45 -17.21
N SER A 304 -21.74 -1.47 -16.66
CA SER A 304 -21.71 -2.81 -17.24
C SER A 304 -23.12 -3.14 -17.68
N LEU A 305 -23.43 -2.81 -18.89
CA LEU A 305 -24.63 -3.27 -19.57
C LEU A 305 -24.33 -4.64 -20.18
N PHE A 306 -24.71 -5.71 -19.53
CA PHE A 306 -24.67 -7.03 -20.14
C PHE A 306 -26.01 -7.34 -20.76
N TYR A 307 -25.97 -7.66 -22.03
CA TYR A 307 -27.08 -8.20 -22.79
C TYR A 307 -27.19 -9.68 -22.48
N LEU A 308 -28.27 -10.09 -21.86
CA LEU A 308 -28.60 -11.50 -21.71
C LEU A 308 -29.63 -11.84 -22.78
N GLN A 309 -29.39 -12.91 -23.54
CA GLN A 309 -30.41 -13.42 -24.46
C GLN A 309 -31.70 -13.70 -23.67
N PRO A 310 -32.89 -13.41 -24.24
CA PRO A 310 -34.14 -13.75 -23.61
C PRO A 310 -34.13 -15.23 -23.21
N ASP A 311 -34.50 -15.51 -21.96
CA ASP A 311 -34.73 -16.88 -21.54
C ASP A 311 -35.98 -17.48 -22.26
N LYS A 312 -36.27 -18.74 -21.99
CA LYS A 312 -37.45 -19.40 -22.54
C LYS A 312 -38.80 -18.73 -22.19
N ASN A 313 -38.78 -17.79 -21.23
CA ASN A 313 -39.94 -17.05 -20.77
C ASN A 313 -39.97 -15.60 -21.31
N ASN A 314 -39.14 -15.26 -22.30
CA ASN A 314 -39.00 -13.90 -22.85
C ASN A 314 -38.67 -12.84 -21.78
N SER A 315 -37.90 -13.18 -20.79
CA SER A 315 -37.39 -12.26 -19.79
C SER A 315 -35.97 -11.82 -20.16
N VAL A 316 -35.73 -10.53 -20.00
CA VAL A 316 -34.39 -9.95 -20.16
C VAL A 316 -33.93 -9.49 -18.79
N LEU A 317 -32.73 -9.94 -18.41
CA LEU A 317 -32.09 -9.57 -17.15
C LEU A 317 -31.13 -8.39 -17.39
N TYR A 318 -31.25 -7.39 -16.55
CA TYR A 318 -30.32 -6.25 -16.51
C TYR A 318 -29.62 -6.23 -15.17
N GLN A 319 -28.40 -5.75 -15.17
CA GLN A 319 -27.69 -5.56 -13.92
C GLN A 319 -27.14 -4.13 -13.81
N ALA A 320 -27.19 -3.58 -12.62
CA ALA A 320 -26.44 -2.40 -12.25
C ALA A 320 -25.34 -2.82 -11.27
N ILE A 321 -24.13 -2.36 -11.52
CA ILE A 321 -22.95 -2.67 -10.70
C ILE A 321 -22.31 -1.34 -10.33
N ASP A 322 -22.08 -1.11 -9.03
CA ASP A 322 -21.28 0.02 -8.58
C ASP A 322 -19.78 -0.28 -8.66
N THR A 323 -18.96 0.71 -8.30
CA THR A 323 -17.50 0.55 -8.32
C THR A 323 -16.95 -0.38 -7.24
N LEU A 324 -17.78 -0.73 -6.26
CA LEU A 324 -17.46 -1.66 -5.19
C LEU A 324 -17.82 -3.10 -5.53
N GLY A 325 -18.54 -3.31 -6.65
CA GLY A 325 -19.00 -4.62 -7.07
C GLY A 325 -20.39 -4.98 -6.56
N ASN A 326 -21.10 -4.07 -5.86
CA ASN A 326 -22.47 -4.33 -5.46
C ASN A 326 -23.37 -4.42 -6.68
N VAL A 327 -24.12 -5.50 -6.80
CA VAL A 327 -24.92 -5.82 -7.99
C VAL A 327 -26.39 -5.84 -7.68
N ARG A 328 -27.18 -5.16 -8.50
CA ARG A 328 -28.64 -5.28 -8.53
C ARG A 328 -29.08 -5.81 -9.87
N ILE A 329 -29.84 -6.90 -9.88
CA ILE A 329 -30.42 -7.52 -11.06
C ILE A 329 -31.87 -7.09 -11.19
N TYR A 330 -32.26 -6.74 -12.43
CA TYR A 330 -33.61 -6.40 -12.81
C TYR A 330 -34.08 -7.38 -13.87
N GLU A 331 -35.29 -7.92 -13.70
CA GLU A 331 -35.95 -8.77 -14.68
C GLU A 331 -37.05 -7.98 -15.38
N ARG A 332 -37.12 -8.04 -16.70
CA ARG A 332 -38.20 -7.48 -17.48
C ARG A 332 -38.76 -8.53 -18.43
N ARG A 333 -40.03 -8.77 -18.39
CA ARG A 333 -40.73 -9.56 -19.41
C ARG A 333 -40.84 -8.73 -20.70
N VAL A 334 -40.41 -9.29 -21.80
CA VAL A 334 -40.59 -8.71 -23.11
C VAL A 334 -41.81 -9.34 -23.74
N CYS A 335 -42.89 -8.55 -23.93
CA CYS A 335 -43.99 -8.99 -24.72
C CYS A 335 -43.56 -8.96 -26.22
N ILE A 336 -43.40 -10.13 -26.83
CA ILE A 336 -43.25 -10.22 -28.28
C ILE A 336 -44.68 -10.04 -28.80
N ALA A 337 -44.92 -8.95 -29.54
CA ALA A 337 -46.15 -8.72 -30.29
C ALA A 337 -46.20 -9.48 -31.56
#